data_6cebb5a539de9e0655b06254ea1ddaca
#
_entry.id   6cebb5a539de9e0655b06254ea1ddaca
#
_cell.length_a   1.000
_cell.length_b   1.000
_cell.length_c   1.000
_cell.angle_alpha   90.00
_cell.angle_beta   90.00
_cell.angle_gamma   90.00
#
_symmetry.space_group_name_H-M   'P 1'
#
loop_
_entity.id
_entity.type
_entity.pdbx_description
1 polymer ?
#
loop_
_entity_poly.entity_id
_entity_poly.type
_entity_poly.pdbx_seq_one_letter_code
_entity_poly.pdbx_strand_id
1 'polypeptide(L)'
;MKNSEFDMSGKVALVTGASSGLGAHFARELAIRGAKVVVTARRTEKLENVAREILSLGGEVVSIPIDVTESKSIKNCFDEVEKRYGVVNLVCNNAGVAKPERAVEVDESSWDKILDTNLKGVWMVAKEAAKRMISEEVSGSIVNTASIMGLRVAMNRASYAASKAAVIQLTKALALE
;
A
#
# COMPACT_ATOMS: atom_id res chain seq x y z
N MET A 1 -1.82 29.66 0.90
CA MET A 1 -3.21 29.19 0.67
C MET A 1 -3.15 27.70 0.44
N LYS A 2 -3.74 26.88 1.33
CA LYS A 2 -3.90 25.43 1.06
C LYS A 2 -4.82 25.32 -0.14
N ASN A 3 -4.37 24.68 -1.20
CA ASN A 3 -5.16 24.45 -2.40
C ASN A 3 -6.30 23.52 -2.01
N SER A 4 -7.52 24.00 -1.83
CA SER A 4 -8.67 23.26 -1.31
C SER A 4 -8.99 22.00 -2.11
N GLU A 5 -8.57 21.96 -3.36
CA GLU A 5 -8.79 20.85 -4.31
C GLU A 5 -8.01 19.57 -3.96
N PHE A 6 -6.92 19.69 -3.20
CA PHE A 6 -6.07 18.56 -2.79
C PHE A 6 -5.90 18.47 -1.26
N ASP A 7 -6.83 19.05 -0.51
CA ASP A 7 -6.82 18.96 0.96
C ASP A 7 -7.20 17.53 1.39
N MET A 8 -6.31 16.92 2.19
CA MET A 8 -6.48 15.58 2.76
C MET A 8 -6.72 15.64 4.27
N SER A 9 -7.07 16.80 4.81
CA SER A 9 -7.41 16.96 6.24
C SER A 9 -8.56 16.03 6.64
N GLY A 10 -8.41 15.37 7.78
CA GLY A 10 -9.37 14.37 8.25
C GLY A 10 -9.23 12.97 7.62
N LYS A 11 -8.32 12.78 6.68
CA LYS A 11 -8.02 11.44 6.14
C LYS A 11 -6.98 10.72 7.00
N VAL A 12 -7.24 9.44 7.25
CA VAL A 12 -6.27 8.50 7.82
C VAL A 12 -5.77 7.64 6.67
N ALA A 13 -4.54 7.90 6.24
CA ALA A 13 -3.95 7.32 5.04
C ALA A 13 -2.93 6.23 5.38
N LEU A 14 -3.18 5.00 4.99
CA LEU A 14 -2.24 3.89 5.12
C LEU A 14 -1.51 3.66 3.80
N VAL A 15 -0.17 3.71 3.83
CA VAL A 15 0.69 3.50 2.67
C VAL A 15 1.54 2.26 2.87
N THR A 16 1.32 1.21 2.07
CA THR A 16 2.15 0.01 2.12
C THR A 16 3.40 0.15 1.27
N GLY A 17 4.50 -0.49 1.69
CA GLY A 17 5.79 -0.36 1.01
C GLY A 17 6.39 1.04 1.10
N ALA A 18 6.08 1.78 2.17
CA ALA A 18 6.46 3.17 2.36
C ALA A 18 7.92 3.38 2.80
N SER A 19 8.72 2.33 2.93
CA SER A 19 10.12 2.45 3.39
C SER A 19 11.08 3.06 2.36
N SER A 20 10.65 3.29 1.12
CA SER A 20 11.47 3.89 0.04
C SER A 20 10.63 4.18 -1.21
N GLY A 21 11.23 4.86 -2.19
CA GLY A 21 10.68 5.05 -3.54
C GLY A 21 9.30 5.72 -3.56
N LEU A 22 8.39 5.21 -4.41
CA LEU A 22 7.06 5.78 -4.60
C LEU A 22 6.24 5.80 -3.31
N GLY A 23 6.28 4.73 -2.50
CA GLY A 23 5.52 4.68 -1.26
C GLY A 23 5.95 5.76 -0.25
N ALA A 24 7.25 5.98 -0.10
CA ALA A 24 7.76 7.08 0.73
C ALA A 24 7.35 8.45 0.19
N HIS A 25 7.37 8.63 -1.13
CA HIS A 25 6.92 9.86 -1.78
C HIS A 25 5.43 10.10 -1.55
N PHE A 26 4.58 9.09 -1.77
CA PHE A 26 3.14 9.19 -1.51
C PHE A 26 2.85 9.57 -0.06
N ALA A 27 3.56 8.96 0.89
CA ALA A 27 3.39 9.25 2.30
C ALA A 27 3.69 10.72 2.63
N ARG A 28 4.79 11.28 2.09
CA ARG A 28 5.13 12.70 2.27
C ARG A 28 4.08 13.62 1.67
N GLU A 29 3.66 13.35 0.44
CA GLU A 29 2.67 14.16 -0.26
C GLU A 29 1.31 14.18 0.43
N LEU A 30 0.86 13.05 0.97
CA LEU A 30 -0.37 12.97 1.73
C LEU A 30 -0.27 13.74 3.05
N ALA A 31 0.86 13.61 3.75
CA ALA A 31 1.09 14.31 5.02
C ALA A 31 1.15 15.84 4.84
N ILE A 32 1.86 16.33 3.82
CA ILE A 32 1.92 17.77 3.48
C ILE A 32 0.52 18.33 3.19
N ARG A 33 -0.39 17.50 2.67
CA ARG A 33 -1.78 17.88 2.39
C ARG A 33 -2.72 17.71 3.58
N GLY A 34 -2.20 17.35 4.74
CA GLY A 34 -2.95 17.33 6.00
C GLY A 34 -3.54 15.96 6.38
N ALA A 35 -3.21 14.87 5.67
CA ALA A 35 -3.58 13.54 6.11
C ALA A 35 -2.78 13.10 7.35
N LYS A 36 -3.41 12.31 8.23
CA LYS A 36 -2.71 11.48 9.20
C LYS A 36 -2.18 10.25 8.49
N VAL A 37 -0.85 10.12 8.40
CA VAL A 37 -0.24 9.09 7.56
C VAL A 37 0.30 7.93 8.38
N VAL A 38 0.02 6.72 7.93
CA VAL A 38 0.57 5.48 8.45
C VAL A 38 1.53 4.92 7.42
N VAL A 39 2.83 5.01 7.69
CA VAL A 39 3.85 4.42 6.82
C VAL A 39 4.10 2.98 7.24
N THR A 40 3.97 2.05 6.29
CA THR A 40 4.09 0.62 6.59
C THR A 40 5.02 -0.11 5.62
N ALA A 41 5.87 -0.97 6.17
CA ALA A 41 6.73 -1.91 5.44
C ALA A 41 7.37 -2.90 6.43
N ARG A 42 8.15 -3.86 5.93
CA ARG A 42 8.90 -4.81 6.77
C ARG A 42 10.17 -4.21 7.39
N ARG A 43 10.78 -3.20 6.74
CA ARG A 43 12.04 -2.59 7.15
C ARG A 43 11.79 -1.42 8.09
N THR A 44 11.77 -1.68 9.41
CA THR A 44 11.42 -0.71 10.45
C THR A 44 12.32 0.52 10.47
N GLU A 45 13.64 0.33 10.45
CA GLU A 45 14.62 1.44 10.45
C GLU A 45 14.37 2.44 9.30
N LYS A 46 14.08 1.92 8.08
CA LYS A 46 13.77 2.78 6.94
C LYS A 46 12.43 3.49 7.07
N LEU A 47 11.44 2.85 7.71
CA LEU A 47 10.16 3.49 8.01
C LEU A 47 10.33 4.66 8.98
N GLU A 48 11.13 4.46 10.02
CA GLU A 48 11.42 5.51 11.00
C GLU A 48 12.12 6.72 10.37
N ASN A 49 13.00 6.50 9.39
CA ASN A 49 13.62 7.59 8.62
C ASN A 49 12.56 8.38 7.85
N VAL A 50 11.65 7.70 7.14
CA VAL A 50 10.55 8.36 6.42
C VAL A 50 9.62 9.10 7.38
N ALA A 51 9.30 8.51 8.53
CA ALA A 51 8.47 9.16 9.55
C ALA A 51 9.13 10.44 10.08
N ARG A 52 10.44 10.39 10.40
CA ARG A 52 11.19 11.58 10.84
C ARG A 52 11.20 12.70 9.79
N GLU A 53 11.34 12.35 8.52
CA GLU A 53 11.26 13.32 7.42
C GLU A 53 9.87 13.98 7.37
N ILE A 54 8.78 13.20 7.47
CA ILE A 54 7.42 13.73 7.46
C ILE A 54 7.18 14.65 8.68
N LEU A 55 7.62 14.24 9.86
CA LEU A 55 7.54 15.09 11.07
C LEU A 55 8.29 16.41 10.90
N SER A 56 9.48 16.39 10.28
CA SER A 56 10.27 17.61 10.03
C SER A 56 9.58 18.59 9.06
N LEU A 57 8.67 18.07 8.22
CA LEU A 57 7.84 18.88 7.30
C LEU A 57 6.53 19.36 7.98
N GLY A 58 6.34 19.07 9.27
CA GLY A 58 5.12 19.43 10.01
C GLY A 58 3.93 18.51 9.76
N GLY A 59 4.13 17.34 9.14
CA GLY A 59 3.09 16.35 8.91
C GLY A 59 2.83 15.48 10.14
N GLU A 60 1.67 14.81 10.17
CA GLU A 60 1.30 13.83 11.20
C GLU A 60 1.52 12.41 10.66
N VAL A 61 2.34 11.60 11.34
CA VAL A 61 2.72 10.27 10.86
C VAL A 61 2.99 9.29 11.99
N VAL A 62 2.72 8.01 11.71
CA VAL A 62 3.18 6.88 12.52
C VAL A 62 3.80 5.81 11.62
N SER A 63 4.86 5.16 12.10
CA SER A 63 5.46 3.99 11.46
C SER A 63 4.98 2.71 12.13
N ILE A 64 4.37 1.81 11.37
CA ILE A 64 3.90 0.50 11.86
C ILE A 64 4.45 -0.59 10.92
N PRO A 65 5.21 -1.57 11.43
CA PRO A 65 5.69 -2.65 10.59
C PRO A 65 4.53 -3.52 10.10
N ILE A 66 4.58 -3.90 8.82
CA ILE A 66 3.61 -4.81 8.19
C ILE A 66 4.32 -5.77 7.23
N ASP A 67 3.92 -7.03 7.27
CA ASP A 67 4.11 -7.96 6.16
C ASP A 67 2.77 -8.19 5.47
N VAL A 68 2.63 -7.71 4.24
CA VAL A 68 1.38 -7.82 3.47
C VAL A 68 1.07 -9.25 3.02
N THR A 69 1.99 -10.19 3.18
CA THR A 69 1.77 -11.61 2.91
C THR A 69 1.13 -12.34 4.11
N GLU A 70 1.06 -11.68 5.29
CA GLU A 70 0.60 -12.26 6.54
C GLU A 70 -0.69 -11.60 7.05
N SER A 71 -1.81 -12.30 7.02
CA SER A 71 -3.12 -11.78 7.46
C SER A 71 -3.11 -11.25 8.89
N LYS A 72 -2.38 -11.91 9.80
CA LYS A 72 -2.26 -11.48 11.21
C LYS A 72 -1.49 -10.16 11.32
N SER A 73 -0.43 -9.98 10.52
CA SER A 73 0.34 -8.73 10.48
C SER A 73 -0.51 -7.57 9.99
N ILE A 74 -1.31 -7.80 8.94
CA ILE A 74 -2.24 -6.81 8.41
C ILE A 74 -3.25 -6.41 9.48
N LYS A 75 -3.95 -7.39 10.07
CA LYS A 75 -4.96 -7.12 11.10
C LYS A 75 -4.38 -6.33 12.27
N ASN A 76 -3.24 -6.73 12.81
CA ASN A 76 -2.59 -6.04 13.92
C ASN A 76 -2.24 -4.59 13.58
N CYS A 77 -1.77 -4.34 12.36
CA CYS A 77 -1.47 -2.99 11.89
C CYS A 77 -2.73 -2.11 11.89
N PHE A 78 -3.83 -2.60 11.33
CA PHE A 78 -5.10 -1.85 11.34
C PHE A 78 -5.64 -1.62 12.76
N ASP A 79 -5.56 -2.63 13.64
CA ASP A 79 -5.97 -2.52 15.05
C ASP A 79 -5.17 -1.41 15.79
N GLU A 80 -3.87 -1.28 15.48
CA GLU A 80 -3.01 -0.24 16.06
C GLU A 80 -3.34 1.15 15.50
N VAL A 81 -3.60 1.25 14.20
CA VAL A 81 -3.99 2.51 13.56
C VAL A 81 -5.31 3.03 14.12
N GLU A 82 -6.31 2.16 14.27
CA GLU A 82 -7.63 2.56 14.77
C GLU A 82 -7.57 3.13 16.19
N LYS A 83 -6.75 2.54 17.06
CA LYS A 83 -6.53 3.05 18.43
C LYS A 83 -5.92 4.45 18.43
N ARG A 84 -5.18 4.83 17.41
CA ARG A 84 -4.40 6.07 17.37
C ARG A 84 -5.07 7.17 16.56
N TYR A 85 -5.62 6.82 15.41
CA TYR A 85 -6.11 7.78 14.41
C TYR A 85 -7.57 7.55 14.00
N GLY A 86 -8.17 6.44 14.40
CA GLY A 86 -9.46 6.00 13.90
C GLY A 86 -9.34 5.18 12.62
N VAL A 87 -10.46 5.00 11.94
CA VAL A 87 -10.57 4.12 10.77
C VAL A 87 -9.71 4.63 9.62
N VAL A 88 -8.91 3.74 9.03
CA VAL A 88 -8.20 4.02 7.78
C VAL A 88 -9.22 4.24 6.67
N ASN A 89 -9.24 5.42 6.10
CA ASN A 89 -10.17 5.78 5.01
C ASN A 89 -9.49 6.15 3.68
N LEU A 90 -8.17 6.05 3.63
CA LEU A 90 -7.40 6.11 2.39
C LEU A 90 -6.29 5.05 2.42
N VAL A 91 -6.29 4.15 1.45
CA VAL A 91 -5.26 3.12 1.32
C VAL A 91 -4.48 3.30 0.03
N CYS A 92 -3.15 3.37 0.15
CA CYS A 92 -2.23 3.27 -0.97
C CYS A 92 -1.52 1.90 -0.93
N ASN A 93 -2.07 0.92 -1.63
CA ASN A 93 -1.47 -0.39 -1.82
C ASN A 93 -0.30 -0.29 -2.81
N ASN A 94 0.88 0.00 -2.26
CA ASN A 94 2.09 0.20 -3.06
C ASN A 94 3.17 -0.88 -2.78
N ALA A 95 3.05 -1.67 -1.73
CA ALA A 95 3.99 -2.76 -1.46
C ALA A 95 4.10 -3.69 -2.69
N GLY A 96 5.33 -3.96 -3.09
CA GLY A 96 5.59 -4.83 -4.23
C GLY A 96 7.06 -5.19 -4.35
N VAL A 97 7.30 -6.31 -5.01
CA VAL A 97 8.62 -6.84 -5.31
C VAL A 97 8.72 -7.21 -6.78
N ALA A 98 9.93 -7.16 -7.32
CA ALA A 98 10.22 -7.60 -8.68
C ALA A 98 11.58 -8.29 -8.68
N LYS A 99 11.70 -9.35 -9.46
CA LYS A 99 12.95 -10.05 -9.76
C LYS A 99 13.00 -10.29 -11.26
N PRO A 100 14.01 -9.73 -11.96
CA PRO A 100 14.19 -10.01 -13.37
C PRO A 100 14.76 -11.41 -13.53
N GLU A 101 13.99 -12.32 -14.16
CA GLU A 101 14.41 -13.70 -14.44
C GLU A 101 13.78 -14.16 -15.75
N ARG A 102 14.51 -15.02 -16.50
CA ARG A 102 13.93 -15.68 -17.68
C ARG A 102 12.81 -16.62 -17.23
N ALA A 103 11.71 -16.65 -17.98
CA ALA A 103 10.52 -17.42 -17.60
C ALA A 103 10.82 -18.91 -17.32
N VAL A 104 11.79 -19.49 -18.05
CA VAL A 104 12.22 -20.89 -17.89
C VAL A 104 13.14 -21.13 -16.70
N GLU A 105 13.60 -20.08 -16.03
CA GLU A 105 14.52 -20.11 -14.89
C GLU A 105 13.83 -19.72 -13.57
N VAL A 106 12.61 -19.19 -13.65
CA VAL A 106 11.83 -18.79 -12.46
C VAL A 106 11.46 -20.04 -11.67
N ASP A 107 11.95 -20.16 -10.45
CA ASP A 107 11.53 -21.19 -9.52
C ASP A 107 10.17 -20.84 -8.86
N GLU A 108 9.48 -21.87 -8.32
CA GLU A 108 8.17 -21.70 -7.70
C GLU A 108 8.23 -20.71 -6.53
N SER A 109 9.28 -20.71 -5.73
CA SER A 109 9.41 -19.82 -4.58
C SER A 109 9.55 -18.35 -4.99
N SER A 110 10.28 -18.06 -6.06
CA SER A 110 10.37 -16.72 -6.66
C SER A 110 9.05 -16.27 -7.25
N TRP A 111 8.33 -17.18 -7.92
CA TRP A 111 6.99 -16.94 -8.43
C TRP A 111 6.02 -16.60 -7.31
N ASP A 112 5.90 -17.48 -6.32
CA ASP A 112 4.99 -17.32 -5.19
C ASP A 112 5.26 -16.02 -4.42
N LYS A 113 6.52 -15.71 -4.13
CA LYS A 113 6.91 -14.46 -3.46
C LYS A 113 6.41 -13.21 -4.17
N ILE A 114 6.44 -13.21 -5.52
CA ILE A 114 5.97 -12.09 -6.32
C ILE A 114 4.45 -12.03 -6.29
N LEU A 115 3.75 -13.15 -6.47
CA LEU A 115 2.29 -13.20 -6.47
C LEU A 115 1.73 -12.93 -5.06
N ASP A 116 2.30 -13.51 -4.03
CA ASP A 116 1.86 -13.29 -2.65
C ASP A 116 2.01 -11.82 -2.23
N THR A 117 3.13 -11.17 -2.61
CA THR A 117 3.32 -9.77 -2.26
C THR A 117 2.47 -8.84 -3.13
N ASN A 118 2.57 -8.98 -4.47
CA ASN A 118 2.04 -7.99 -5.40
C ASN A 118 0.55 -8.12 -5.69
N LEU A 119 -0.03 -9.31 -5.50
CA LEU A 119 -1.44 -9.59 -5.78
C LEU A 119 -2.22 -9.95 -4.53
N LYS A 120 -1.87 -11.06 -3.87
CA LYS A 120 -2.58 -11.52 -2.67
C LYS A 120 -2.49 -10.52 -1.52
N GLY A 121 -1.30 -9.91 -1.31
CA GLY A 121 -1.10 -8.87 -0.32
C GLY A 121 -1.95 -7.62 -0.59
N VAL A 122 -2.04 -7.19 -1.85
CA VAL A 122 -2.91 -6.08 -2.27
C VAL A 122 -4.37 -6.40 -1.95
N TRP A 123 -4.84 -7.60 -2.30
CA TRP A 123 -6.20 -8.04 -1.99
C TRP A 123 -6.47 -8.09 -0.48
N MET A 124 -5.56 -8.68 0.30
CA MET A 124 -5.74 -8.82 1.75
C MET A 124 -5.81 -7.46 2.46
N VAL A 125 -4.95 -6.52 2.09
CA VAL A 125 -4.97 -5.16 2.66
C VAL A 125 -6.23 -4.41 2.24
N ALA A 126 -6.62 -4.49 0.95
CA ALA A 126 -7.85 -3.88 0.45
C ALA A 126 -9.09 -4.44 1.16
N LYS A 127 -9.18 -5.77 1.30
CA LYS A 127 -10.27 -6.45 2.01
C LYS A 127 -10.38 -6.02 3.48
N GLU A 128 -9.25 -5.97 4.21
CA GLU A 128 -9.25 -5.55 5.62
C GLU A 128 -9.69 -4.09 5.77
N ALA A 129 -9.20 -3.20 4.91
CA ALA A 129 -9.59 -1.80 4.89
C ALA A 129 -11.09 -1.62 4.59
N ALA A 130 -11.57 -2.25 3.51
CA ALA A 130 -12.98 -2.15 3.11
C ALA A 130 -13.91 -2.69 4.19
N LYS A 131 -13.57 -3.85 4.80
CA LYS A 131 -14.34 -4.43 5.89
C LYS A 131 -14.52 -3.44 7.06
N ARG A 132 -13.46 -2.72 7.44
CA ARG A 132 -13.52 -1.75 8.54
C ARG A 132 -14.26 -0.49 8.15
N MET A 133 -14.04 0.03 6.95
CA MET A 133 -14.79 1.17 6.42
C MET A 133 -16.30 0.89 6.41
N ILE A 134 -16.71 -0.29 5.97
CA ILE A 134 -18.11 -0.72 5.94
C ILE A 134 -18.67 -0.87 7.36
N SER A 135 -17.94 -1.54 8.27
CA SER A 135 -18.38 -1.76 9.66
C SER A 135 -18.62 -0.48 10.43
N GLU A 136 -17.80 0.54 10.17
CA GLU A 136 -17.84 1.85 10.86
C GLU A 136 -18.57 2.93 10.04
N GLU A 137 -19.19 2.57 8.94
CA GLU A 137 -19.92 3.47 8.01
C GLU A 137 -19.07 4.66 7.53
N VAL A 138 -17.77 4.45 7.35
CA VAL A 138 -16.80 5.46 6.91
C VAL A 138 -16.55 5.37 5.42
N SER A 139 -16.80 6.45 4.69
CA SER A 139 -16.45 6.53 3.27
C SER A 139 -14.94 6.66 3.07
N GLY A 140 -14.39 5.91 2.11
CA GLY A 140 -12.96 5.93 1.83
C GLY A 140 -12.60 5.58 0.40
N SER A 141 -11.29 5.51 0.16
CA SER A 141 -10.72 5.17 -1.15
C SER A 141 -9.55 4.20 -1.02
N ILE A 142 -9.48 3.25 -1.94
CA ILE A 142 -8.38 2.28 -2.03
C ILE A 142 -7.71 2.42 -3.39
N VAL A 143 -6.44 2.78 -3.40
CA VAL A 143 -5.61 2.95 -4.59
C VAL A 143 -4.60 1.80 -4.66
N ASN A 144 -4.66 1.01 -5.72
CA ASN A 144 -3.74 -0.10 -5.96
C ASN A 144 -2.68 0.30 -7.00
N THR A 145 -1.41 0.22 -6.64
CA THR A 145 -0.30 0.51 -7.54
C THR A 145 -0.10 -0.64 -8.52
N ALA A 146 -0.61 -0.49 -9.73
CA ALA A 146 -0.36 -1.40 -10.84
C ALA A 146 1.02 -1.12 -11.51
N SER A 147 1.13 -1.36 -12.79
CA SER A 147 2.32 -1.06 -13.60
C SER A 147 1.94 -1.04 -15.08
N ILE A 148 2.72 -0.34 -15.89
CA ILE A 148 2.66 -0.48 -17.35
C ILE A 148 2.88 -1.93 -17.78
N MET A 149 3.61 -2.74 -16.97
CA MET A 149 3.81 -4.17 -17.20
C MET A 149 2.52 -5.00 -17.03
N GLY A 150 1.46 -4.44 -16.46
CA GLY A 150 0.13 -5.07 -16.45
C GLY A 150 -0.62 -4.93 -17.78
N LEU A 151 -0.17 -4.05 -18.68
CA LEU A 151 -0.76 -3.79 -20.00
C LEU A 151 0.19 -4.15 -21.14
N ARG A 152 1.49 -4.08 -20.90
CA ARG A 152 2.56 -4.40 -21.85
C ARG A 152 3.56 -5.31 -21.17
N VAL A 153 4.40 -5.98 -21.95
CA VAL A 153 5.39 -6.92 -21.43
C VAL A 153 6.80 -6.48 -21.74
N ALA A 154 7.75 -6.94 -20.94
CA ALA A 154 9.18 -6.82 -21.19
C ALA A 154 9.86 -8.15 -20.88
N MET A 155 11.04 -8.35 -21.45
CA MET A 155 11.85 -9.56 -21.21
C MET A 155 12.14 -9.73 -19.71
N ASN A 156 12.17 -10.97 -19.27
CA ASN A 156 12.53 -11.37 -17.90
C ASN A 156 11.60 -10.80 -16.81
N ARG A 157 10.31 -10.63 -17.12
CA ARG A 157 9.31 -10.02 -16.21
C ARG A 157 8.02 -10.83 -16.09
N ALA A 158 8.00 -12.12 -16.43
CA ALA A 158 6.78 -12.92 -16.54
C ALA A 158 5.92 -12.87 -15.26
N SER A 159 6.47 -13.24 -14.10
CA SER A 159 5.75 -13.26 -12.83
C SER A 159 5.29 -11.85 -12.39
N TYR A 160 6.15 -10.85 -12.55
CA TYR A 160 5.80 -9.46 -12.24
C TYR A 160 4.69 -8.93 -13.14
N ALA A 161 4.80 -9.12 -14.46
CA ALA A 161 3.78 -8.69 -15.41
C ALA A 161 2.43 -9.37 -15.12
N ALA A 162 2.43 -10.69 -14.88
CA ALA A 162 1.24 -11.44 -14.49
C ALA A 162 0.60 -10.87 -13.22
N SER A 163 1.41 -10.61 -12.17
CA SER A 163 0.91 -10.02 -10.92
C SER A 163 0.26 -8.65 -11.13
N LYS A 164 0.86 -7.78 -11.95
CA LYS A 164 0.36 -6.42 -12.18
C LYS A 164 -0.85 -6.39 -13.12
N ALA A 165 -0.96 -7.29 -14.09
CA ALA A 165 -2.17 -7.49 -14.88
C ALA A 165 -3.34 -7.95 -13.99
N ALA A 166 -3.08 -8.90 -13.09
CA ALA A 166 -4.07 -9.37 -12.13
C ALA A 166 -4.53 -8.26 -11.17
N VAL A 167 -3.63 -7.37 -10.70
CA VAL A 167 -4.01 -6.20 -9.87
C VAL A 167 -4.95 -5.25 -10.60
N ILE A 168 -4.74 -5.02 -11.90
CA ILE A 168 -5.66 -4.19 -12.71
C ILE A 168 -7.05 -4.80 -12.72
N GLN A 169 -7.15 -6.11 -12.97
CA GLN A 169 -8.46 -6.80 -13.03
C GLN A 169 -9.10 -6.92 -11.65
N LEU A 170 -8.31 -7.23 -10.62
CA LEU A 170 -8.76 -7.25 -9.22
C LEU A 170 -9.36 -5.90 -8.80
N THR A 171 -8.69 -4.79 -9.16
CA THR A 171 -9.17 -3.44 -8.82
C THR A 171 -10.55 -3.16 -9.44
N LYS A 172 -10.77 -3.60 -10.69
CA LYS A 172 -12.08 -3.46 -11.33
C LYS A 172 -13.16 -4.32 -10.65
N ALA A 173 -12.81 -5.54 -10.25
CA ALA A 173 -13.74 -6.43 -9.56
C ALA A 173 -14.16 -5.84 -8.20
N LEU A 174 -13.18 -5.43 -7.39
CA LEU A 174 -13.44 -4.83 -6.08
C LEU A 174 -14.22 -3.49 -6.14
N ALA A 175 -14.17 -2.80 -7.27
CA ALA A 175 -14.92 -1.56 -7.47
C ALA A 175 -16.42 -1.79 -7.77
N LEU A 176 -16.82 -3.03 -8.05
CA LEU A 176 -18.22 -3.43 -8.30
C LEU A 176 -18.89 -4.02 -7.05
N GLU A 177 -18.10 -4.47 -6.08
CA GLU A 177 -18.58 -5.08 -4.82
C GLU A 177 -18.78 -4.04 -3.72
#